data_3380fabf8c83ffdc50bafc61ec39180d
#
_entry.id   3380fabf8c83ffdc50bafc61ec39180d
#
_cell.length_a   1.000
_cell.length_b   1.000
_cell.length_c   1.000
_cell.angle_alpha   90.00
_cell.angle_beta   90.00
_cell.angle_gamma   90.00
#
_symmetry.space_group_name_H-M   'P 1'
#
loop_
_entity.id
_entity.type
_entity.pdbx_description
1 polymer ?
#
loop_
_entity_poly.entity_id
_entity_poly.type
_entity_poly.pdbx_seq_one_letter_code
_entity_poly.pdbx_strand_id
1 'polypeptide(L)'
;MKNTVYKNASIVTGLSVAERGLGFLYRVVLSRLIGAEGLGLYQVALSLFGLFATIGTGGIPITVSRMITKSKAERDPFGESRSVSAGLVACLTLSLPFCLILWLFGGKMPFLFADMRSFDVFKILLIGLCFSCAYAVFRGYFWGNKEFLTPSILEIAEESVMVIAGVLLLQGVSSPAMGAQKAAWAVVISYLFSFTVSLLCFFFRGGKLSQPKKELKPLFNASLPITSVRASASLVTSAVAVLLPAMLIKSGMSESDALKLFGIVSGMVFPILFIPSTLIGSLSLVLVPELAQDHYSKNFDRLRKNLLRGLRFAFYIACVLIPFFFALGEDIGRLAFSNQTAGEMIKRSGWVLLPMSLTMISTSILNSLGFEKKTFLFFFVGAAGLLLSILILPSYCGGYAYIIGLGASYLLTGACNLIFLYKKCPFLKKEGGQVRDYTPFIVLFAILPFSLLGRLCATLFKGFAGNFLCILLTASILALATALLYLSLHIVTLPRFHKKSSFSTKK
;
A
#
# COMPACT_ATOMS: atom_id res chain seq x y z
N MET A 1 17.57 24.90 11.35
CA MET A 1 16.84 23.68 11.73
C MET A 1 15.64 23.37 10.82
N LYS A 2 14.71 24.29 10.50
CA LYS A 2 13.55 23.99 9.62
C LYS A 2 13.97 23.44 8.24
N ASN A 3 14.92 24.07 7.55
CA ASN A 3 15.37 23.63 6.21
C ASN A 3 15.97 22.21 6.18
N THR A 4 16.66 21.79 7.24
CA THR A 4 17.28 20.46 7.32
C THR A 4 16.23 19.35 7.48
N VAL A 5 15.17 19.61 8.28
CA VAL A 5 14.07 18.66 8.48
C VAL A 5 13.28 18.46 7.18
N TYR A 6 12.95 19.56 6.48
CA TYR A 6 12.26 19.46 5.19
C TYR A 6 13.11 18.76 4.12
N LYS A 7 14.39 19.04 4.05
CA LYS A 7 15.33 18.38 3.12
C LYS A 7 15.38 16.87 3.38
N ASN A 8 15.55 16.45 4.63
CA ASN A 8 15.60 15.03 4.99
C ASN A 8 14.25 14.34 4.72
N ALA A 9 13.14 14.98 5.04
CA ALA A 9 11.80 14.44 4.72
C ALA A 9 11.60 14.26 3.21
N SER A 10 12.01 15.21 2.39
CA SER A 10 11.91 15.09 0.92
C SER A 10 12.78 13.96 0.37
N ILE A 11 14.00 13.78 0.90
CA ILE A 11 14.89 12.68 0.51
C ILE A 11 14.27 11.33 0.88
N VAL A 12 13.80 11.16 2.12
CA VAL A 12 13.15 9.93 2.60
C VAL A 12 11.92 9.62 1.75
N THR A 13 11.10 10.61 1.41
CA THR A 13 9.95 10.42 0.53
C THR A 13 10.37 9.98 -0.87
N GLY A 14 11.41 10.59 -1.44
CA GLY A 14 11.96 10.19 -2.74
C GLY A 14 12.46 8.75 -2.74
N LEU A 15 13.18 8.35 -1.69
CA LEU A 15 13.66 6.98 -1.50
C LEU A 15 12.50 5.98 -1.38
N SER A 16 11.45 6.30 -0.62
CA SER A 16 10.25 5.43 -0.51
C SER A 16 9.49 5.28 -1.84
N VAL A 17 9.49 6.30 -2.69
CA VAL A 17 8.92 6.19 -4.05
C VAL A 17 9.80 5.30 -4.93
N ALA A 18 11.12 5.44 -4.85
CA ALA A 18 12.06 4.59 -5.59
C ALA A 18 11.95 3.11 -5.17
N GLU A 19 11.86 2.81 -3.87
CA GLU A 19 11.64 1.48 -3.32
C GLU A 19 10.36 0.84 -3.90
N ARG A 20 9.23 1.57 -3.86
CA ARG A 20 7.97 1.09 -4.47
C ARG A 20 8.08 0.85 -5.96
N GLY A 21 8.83 1.70 -6.67
CA GLY A 21 9.13 1.54 -8.09
C GLY A 21 9.92 0.26 -8.37
N LEU A 22 10.96 -0.02 -7.59
CA LEU A 22 11.74 -1.26 -7.68
C LEU A 22 10.88 -2.50 -7.40
N GLY A 23 10.09 -2.48 -6.34
CA GLY A 23 9.17 -3.58 -6.03
C GLY A 23 8.13 -3.82 -7.11
N PHE A 24 7.62 -2.78 -7.75
CA PHE A 24 6.76 -2.91 -8.91
C PHE A 24 7.47 -3.54 -10.10
N LEU A 25 8.68 -3.06 -10.44
CA LEU A 25 9.49 -3.62 -11.53
C LEU A 25 9.82 -5.10 -11.27
N TYR A 26 10.17 -5.45 -10.04
CA TYR A 26 10.41 -6.84 -9.67
C TYR A 26 9.18 -7.73 -9.91
N ARG A 27 7.97 -7.26 -9.56
CA ARG A 27 6.74 -8.00 -9.83
C ARG A 27 6.48 -8.20 -11.32
N VAL A 28 6.80 -7.19 -12.15
CA VAL A 28 6.73 -7.31 -13.61
C VAL A 28 7.70 -8.39 -14.11
N VAL A 29 8.94 -8.37 -13.67
CA VAL A 29 9.95 -9.38 -14.02
C VAL A 29 9.53 -10.75 -13.52
N LEU A 30 9.11 -10.85 -12.28
CA LEU A 30 8.67 -12.10 -11.67
C LEU A 30 7.50 -12.72 -12.42
N SER A 31 6.47 -11.92 -12.76
CA SER A 31 5.32 -12.41 -13.50
C SER A 31 5.66 -13.00 -14.88
N ARG A 32 6.70 -12.46 -15.53
CA ARG A 32 7.17 -12.97 -16.83
C ARG A 32 8.00 -14.24 -16.69
N LEU A 33 8.79 -14.37 -15.62
CA LEU A 33 9.69 -15.51 -15.42
C LEU A 33 8.98 -16.75 -14.88
N ILE A 34 8.05 -16.58 -13.91
CA ILE A 34 7.36 -17.72 -13.28
C ILE A 34 5.90 -17.89 -13.72
N GLY A 35 5.38 -16.95 -14.52
CA GLY A 35 4.02 -16.97 -15.01
C GLY A 35 2.97 -16.67 -13.93
N ALA A 36 1.69 -16.71 -14.34
CA ALA A 36 0.59 -16.36 -13.45
C ALA A 36 0.38 -17.38 -12.32
N GLU A 37 0.59 -18.69 -12.60
CA GLU A 37 0.45 -19.76 -11.59
C GLU A 37 1.53 -19.67 -10.53
N GLY A 38 2.80 -19.54 -10.92
CA GLY A 38 3.90 -19.38 -9.96
C GLY A 38 3.75 -18.10 -9.13
N LEU A 39 3.26 -17.03 -9.76
CA LEU A 39 2.95 -15.79 -9.04
C LEU A 39 1.80 -15.98 -8.04
N GLY A 40 0.79 -16.80 -8.37
CA GLY A 40 -0.30 -17.16 -7.46
C GLY A 40 0.19 -17.93 -6.23
N LEU A 41 1.00 -18.97 -6.42
CA LEU A 41 1.64 -19.73 -5.34
C LEU A 41 2.45 -18.82 -4.42
N TYR A 42 3.26 -17.94 -5.00
CA TYR A 42 4.08 -16.98 -4.27
C TYR A 42 3.23 -15.97 -3.49
N GLN A 43 2.15 -15.42 -4.08
CA GLN A 43 1.30 -14.41 -3.43
C GLN A 43 0.48 -15.00 -2.27
N VAL A 44 0.00 -16.24 -2.36
CA VAL A 44 -0.65 -16.93 -1.23
C VAL A 44 0.32 -17.06 -0.06
N ALA A 45 1.52 -17.58 -0.32
CA ALA A 45 2.56 -17.75 0.69
C ALA A 45 2.99 -16.40 1.30
N LEU A 46 3.20 -15.37 0.47
CA LEU A 46 3.59 -14.03 0.91
C LEU A 46 2.51 -13.35 1.74
N SER A 47 1.23 -13.55 1.42
CA SER A 47 0.11 -12.98 2.21
C SER A 47 0.06 -13.57 3.61
N LEU A 48 0.22 -14.89 3.75
CA LEU A 48 0.29 -15.55 5.06
C LEU A 48 1.56 -15.15 5.82
N PHE A 49 2.70 -15.10 5.15
CA PHE A 49 3.94 -14.59 5.74
C PHE A 49 3.75 -13.17 6.28
N GLY A 50 3.10 -12.27 5.53
CA GLY A 50 2.80 -10.90 5.94
C GLY A 50 1.97 -10.81 7.22
N LEU A 51 1.03 -11.75 7.44
CA LEU A 51 0.27 -11.83 8.69
C LEU A 51 1.20 -12.13 9.88
N PHE A 52 2.02 -13.18 9.79
CA PHE A 52 2.91 -13.57 10.88
C PHE A 52 4.02 -12.53 11.10
N ALA A 53 4.55 -11.93 10.04
CA ALA A 53 5.48 -10.81 10.13
C ALA A 53 4.82 -9.61 10.85
N THR A 54 3.57 -9.31 10.57
CA THR A 54 2.84 -8.23 11.25
C THR A 54 2.59 -8.54 12.72
N ILE A 55 2.29 -9.78 13.08
CA ILE A 55 2.16 -10.20 14.49
C ILE A 55 3.50 -10.05 15.21
N GLY A 56 4.60 -10.48 14.58
CA GLY A 56 5.95 -10.41 15.17
C GLY A 56 6.52 -8.99 15.27
N THR A 57 6.13 -8.07 14.38
CA THR A 57 6.76 -6.74 14.30
C THR A 57 5.82 -5.57 14.51
N GLY A 58 4.54 -5.72 14.27
CA GLY A 58 3.53 -4.67 14.06
C GLY A 58 3.72 -3.33 14.78
N GLY A 59 3.80 -3.33 16.09
CA GLY A 59 4.01 -2.13 16.92
C GLY A 59 5.41 -1.93 17.44
N ILE A 60 6.29 -2.94 17.34
CA ILE A 60 7.62 -2.96 17.99
C ILE A 60 8.52 -1.82 17.51
N PRO A 61 8.72 -1.55 16.20
CA PRO A 61 9.60 -0.47 15.76
C PRO A 61 9.20 0.90 16.30
N ILE A 62 7.91 1.20 16.29
CA ILE A 62 7.37 2.48 16.78
C ILE A 62 7.57 2.57 18.29
N THR A 63 7.33 1.49 19.01
CA THR A 63 7.47 1.47 20.48
C THR A 63 8.94 1.57 20.88
N VAL A 64 9.85 0.83 20.26
CA VAL A 64 11.30 0.93 20.50
C VAL A 64 11.78 2.36 20.23
N SER A 65 11.36 2.98 19.12
CA SER A 65 11.70 4.37 18.80
C SER A 65 11.24 5.34 19.88
N ARG A 66 10.00 5.19 20.40
CA ARG A 66 9.47 6.02 21.49
C ARG A 66 10.24 5.81 22.81
N MET A 67 10.57 4.56 23.15
CA MET A 67 11.30 4.22 24.37
C MET A 67 12.72 4.80 24.34
N ILE A 68 13.42 4.71 23.22
CA ILE A 68 14.75 5.31 23.03
C ILE A 68 14.67 6.84 23.16
N THR A 69 13.70 7.46 22.52
CA THR A 69 13.51 8.92 22.62
C THR A 69 13.22 9.36 24.06
N LYS A 70 12.42 8.57 24.80
CA LYS A 70 12.13 8.80 26.22
C LYS A 70 13.40 8.67 27.08
N SER A 71 14.14 7.57 26.92
CA SER A 71 15.39 7.33 27.67
C SER A 71 16.43 8.43 27.46
N LYS A 72 16.52 8.97 26.23
CA LYS A 72 17.39 10.12 25.94
C LYS A 72 16.94 11.38 26.64
N ALA A 73 15.62 11.64 26.71
CA ALA A 73 15.09 12.80 27.44
C ALA A 73 15.30 12.66 28.93
N GLU A 74 15.23 11.45 29.49
CA GLU A 74 15.48 11.15 30.91
C GLU A 74 16.97 11.00 31.23
N ARG A 75 17.86 11.10 30.23
CA ARG A 75 19.31 10.93 30.34
C ARG A 75 19.70 9.56 30.91
N ASP A 76 18.94 8.51 30.62
CA ASP A 76 19.26 7.15 31.04
C ASP A 76 20.33 6.53 30.11
N PRO A 77 21.56 6.27 30.59
CA PRO A 77 22.67 5.83 29.73
C PRO A 77 22.49 4.41 29.20
N PHE A 78 21.65 3.60 29.83
CA PHE A 78 21.40 2.21 29.41
C PHE A 78 20.03 2.00 28.78
N GLY A 79 19.17 3.01 28.77
CA GLY A 79 17.78 2.91 28.29
C GLY A 79 17.68 2.55 26.83
N GLU A 80 18.57 3.08 26.00
CA GLU A 80 18.67 2.73 24.58
C GLU A 80 18.99 1.24 24.37
N SER A 81 20.06 0.76 25.00
CA SER A 81 20.48 -0.63 24.93
C SER A 81 19.41 -1.60 25.44
N ARG A 82 18.75 -1.26 26.57
CA ARG A 82 17.65 -2.05 27.12
C ARG A 82 16.44 -2.11 26.18
N SER A 83 16.09 -0.96 25.55
CA SER A 83 14.97 -0.88 24.63
C SER A 83 15.17 -1.73 23.38
N VAL A 84 16.39 -1.71 22.80
CA VAL A 84 16.75 -2.56 21.65
C VAL A 84 16.71 -4.04 22.03
N SER A 85 17.34 -4.40 23.15
CA SER A 85 17.34 -5.78 23.66
C SER A 85 15.92 -6.28 23.95
N ALA A 86 15.06 -5.44 24.55
CA ALA A 86 13.67 -5.78 24.79
C ALA A 86 12.90 -5.99 23.48
N GLY A 87 13.15 -5.15 22.47
CA GLY A 87 12.57 -5.30 21.14
C GLY A 87 12.97 -6.61 20.48
N LEU A 88 14.28 -6.98 20.51
CA LEU A 88 14.78 -8.23 19.95
C LEU A 88 14.19 -9.46 20.67
N VAL A 89 14.17 -9.46 22.00
CA VAL A 89 13.56 -10.53 22.77
C VAL A 89 12.07 -10.65 22.46
N ALA A 90 11.33 -9.54 22.43
CA ALA A 90 9.89 -9.54 22.15
C ALA A 90 9.60 -10.05 20.73
N CYS A 91 10.32 -9.61 19.71
CA CYS A 91 10.07 -10.07 18.35
C CYS A 91 10.44 -11.53 18.15
N LEU A 92 11.53 -12.00 18.75
CA LEU A 92 11.93 -13.42 18.68
C LEU A 92 10.95 -14.32 19.45
N THR A 93 10.51 -13.92 20.64
CA THR A 93 9.52 -14.68 21.41
C THR A 93 8.16 -14.76 20.73
N LEU A 94 7.80 -13.79 19.91
CA LEU A 94 6.58 -13.83 19.10
C LEU A 94 6.79 -14.60 17.79
N SER A 95 7.92 -14.43 17.09
CA SER A 95 8.11 -15.02 15.76
C SER A 95 8.59 -16.48 15.78
N LEU A 96 9.51 -16.85 16.68
CA LEU A 96 10.09 -18.20 16.72
C LEU A 96 9.06 -19.31 16.97
N PRO A 97 8.13 -19.21 17.95
CA PRO A 97 7.13 -20.25 18.14
C PRO A 97 6.23 -20.43 16.93
N PHE A 98 5.82 -19.34 16.28
CA PHE A 98 5.05 -19.43 15.03
C PHE A 98 5.85 -20.08 13.91
N CYS A 99 7.13 -19.72 13.73
CA CYS A 99 7.99 -20.36 12.77
C CYS A 99 8.09 -21.86 13.00
N LEU A 100 8.38 -22.28 14.23
CA LEU A 100 8.55 -23.69 14.57
C LEU A 100 7.25 -24.49 14.41
N ILE A 101 6.14 -23.97 14.96
CA ILE A 101 4.83 -24.65 14.88
C ILE A 101 4.40 -24.80 13.42
N LEU A 102 4.47 -23.73 12.64
CA LEU A 102 4.04 -23.75 11.24
C LEU A 102 4.99 -24.55 10.35
N TRP A 103 6.28 -24.54 10.64
CA TRP A 103 7.26 -25.33 9.91
C TRP A 103 7.07 -26.84 10.14
N LEU A 104 6.79 -27.25 11.40
CA LEU A 104 6.60 -28.64 11.77
C LEU A 104 5.20 -29.18 11.46
N PHE A 105 4.16 -28.38 11.70
CA PHE A 105 2.78 -28.82 11.67
C PHE A 105 1.94 -28.18 10.56
N GLY A 106 2.42 -27.16 9.85
CA GLY A 106 1.66 -26.44 8.83
C GLY A 106 1.18 -27.33 7.68
N GLY A 107 1.93 -28.39 7.33
CA GLY A 107 1.50 -29.39 6.35
C GLY A 107 0.30 -30.23 6.78
N LYS A 108 -0.04 -30.25 8.07
CA LYS A 108 -1.23 -30.92 8.62
C LYS A 108 -2.43 -29.96 8.74
N MET A 109 -2.31 -28.75 8.21
CA MET A 109 -3.34 -27.71 8.25
C MET A 109 -3.84 -27.36 6.82
N PRO A 110 -4.54 -28.29 6.14
CA PRO A 110 -4.95 -28.10 4.74
C PRO A 110 -5.89 -26.93 4.54
N PHE A 111 -6.52 -26.43 5.61
CA PHE A 111 -7.38 -25.26 5.54
C PHE A 111 -6.64 -23.93 5.30
N LEU A 112 -5.30 -23.89 5.51
CA LEU A 112 -4.47 -22.70 5.27
C LEU A 112 -4.03 -22.57 3.82
N PHE A 113 -4.01 -23.67 3.06
CA PHE A 113 -3.49 -23.69 1.69
C PHE A 113 -4.45 -24.47 0.79
N ALA A 114 -5.01 -23.79 -0.20
CA ALA A 114 -5.81 -24.45 -1.23
C ALA A 114 -4.96 -25.39 -2.13
N ASP A 115 -3.65 -25.13 -2.19
CA ASP A 115 -2.66 -25.94 -2.90
C ASP A 115 -1.40 -26.07 -2.05
N MET A 116 -0.97 -27.30 -1.78
CA MET A 116 0.19 -27.60 -0.93
C MET A 116 1.52 -27.10 -1.49
N ARG A 117 1.62 -26.84 -2.78
CA ARG A 117 2.81 -26.21 -3.38
C ARG A 117 3.04 -24.81 -2.83
N SER A 118 1.99 -24.08 -2.44
CA SER A 118 2.10 -22.79 -1.74
C SER A 118 2.66 -22.93 -0.33
N PHE A 119 2.44 -24.05 0.33
CA PHE A 119 3.02 -24.35 1.65
C PHE A 119 4.54 -24.52 1.58
N ASP A 120 5.06 -25.16 0.53
CA ASP A 120 6.52 -25.28 0.35
C ASP A 120 7.18 -23.91 0.16
N VAL A 121 6.55 -23.01 -0.59
CA VAL A 121 6.98 -21.62 -0.72
C VAL A 121 6.93 -20.89 0.62
N PHE A 122 5.86 -21.09 1.39
CA PHE A 122 5.68 -20.48 2.70
C PHE A 122 6.73 -20.97 3.72
N LYS A 123 7.10 -22.26 3.73
CA LYS A 123 8.19 -22.80 4.57
C LYS A 123 9.50 -22.04 4.36
N ILE A 124 9.84 -21.74 3.10
CA ILE A 124 11.04 -20.96 2.79
C ILE A 124 10.93 -19.56 3.39
N LEU A 125 9.79 -18.87 3.20
CA LEU A 125 9.58 -17.54 3.75
C LEU A 125 9.66 -17.51 5.29
N LEU A 126 9.21 -18.57 5.99
CA LEU A 126 9.31 -18.65 7.45
C LEU A 126 10.75 -18.51 7.96
N ILE A 127 11.75 -18.99 7.21
CA ILE A 127 13.17 -18.79 7.55
C ILE A 127 13.50 -17.29 7.62
N GLY A 128 12.95 -16.51 6.69
CA GLY A 128 13.14 -15.06 6.63
C GLY A 128 12.40 -14.28 7.74
N LEU A 129 11.40 -14.89 8.39
CA LEU A 129 10.56 -14.20 9.36
C LEU A 129 11.35 -13.65 10.54
N CYS A 130 12.25 -14.43 11.10
CA CYS A 130 13.06 -13.99 12.24
C CYS A 130 14.02 -12.85 11.87
N PHE A 131 14.61 -12.90 10.68
CA PHE A 131 15.50 -11.83 10.19
C PHE A 131 14.72 -10.54 9.94
N SER A 132 13.57 -10.61 9.29
CA SER A 132 12.68 -9.46 9.07
C SER A 132 12.21 -8.84 10.39
N CYS A 133 11.82 -9.67 11.37
CA CYS A 133 11.42 -9.22 12.70
C CYS A 133 12.56 -8.52 13.45
N ALA A 134 13.77 -9.06 13.41
CA ALA A 134 14.94 -8.47 14.04
C ALA A 134 15.35 -7.15 13.35
N TYR A 135 15.33 -7.11 12.01
CA TYR A 135 15.56 -5.87 11.26
C TYR A 135 14.58 -4.74 11.66
N ALA A 136 13.31 -5.09 11.88
CA ALA A 136 12.31 -4.12 12.29
C ALA A 136 12.65 -3.43 13.64
N VAL A 137 13.34 -4.14 14.57
CA VAL A 137 13.82 -3.54 15.82
C VAL A 137 14.93 -2.53 15.57
N PHE A 138 15.91 -2.86 14.72
CA PHE A 138 16.97 -1.93 14.34
C PHE A 138 16.43 -0.70 13.61
N ARG A 139 15.42 -0.86 12.77
CA ARG A 139 14.71 0.26 12.18
C ARG A 139 14.11 1.19 13.24
N GLY A 140 13.51 0.62 14.29
CA GLY A 140 13.02 1.36 15.45
C GLY A 140 14.15 2.10 16.21
N TYR A 141 15.33 1.48 16.31
CA TYR A 141 16.53 2.10 16.87
C TYR A 141 16.96 3.34 16.08
N PHE A 142 17.09 3.25 14.77
CA PHE A 142 17.46 4.40 13.94
C PHE A 142 16.41 5.52 14.02
N TRP A 143 15.12 5.19 13.99
CA TRP A 143 14.06 6.19 14.15
C TRP A 143 14.11 6.89 15.51
N GLY A 144 14.39 6.16 16.61
CA GLY A 144 14.56 6.71 17.95
C GLY A 144 15.74 7.68 18.05
N ASN A 145 16.76 7.44 17.24
CA ASN A 145 17.93 8.29 17.09
C ASN A 145 17.74 9.45 16.09
N LYS A 146 16.52 9.60 15.52
CA LYS A 146 16.18 10.59 14.46
C LYS A 146 16.97 10.39 13.16
N GLU A 147 17.47 9.19 12.93
CA GLU A 147 18.20 8.81 11.74
C GLU A 147 17.27 8.10 10.75
N PHE A 148 16.45 8.86 10.03
CA PHE A 148 15.48 8.32 9.09
C PHE A 148 16.11 7.90 7.76
N LEU A 149 17.24 8.47 7.40
CA LEU A 149 17.92 8.20 6.13
C LEU A 149 18.52 6.79 6.10
N THR A 150 19.13 6.33 7.18
CA THR A 150 19.76 5.01 7.27
C THR A 150 18.78 3.88 6.95
N PRO A 151 17.62 3.75 7.62
CA PRO A 151 16.66 2.70 7.26
C PRO A 151 16.11 2.85 5.85
N SER A 152 15.89 4.08 5.34
CA SER A 152 15.40 4.25 3.97
C SER A 152 16.40 3.81 2.91
N ILE A 153 17.69 4.01 3.13
CA ILE A 153 18.74 3.47 2.23
C ILE A 153 18.79 1.95 2.34
N LEU A 154 18.68 1.39 3.55
CA LEU A 154 18.67 -0.05 3.76
C LEU A 154 17.45 -0.72 3.11
N GLU A 155 16.28 -0.10 3.14
CA GLU A 155 15.05 -0.59 2.48
C GLU A 155 15.23 -0.65 0.94
N ILE A 156 15.82 0.36 0.33
CA ILE A 156 16.14 0.32 -1.11
C ILE A 156 17.22 -0.74 -1.42
N ALA A 157 18.23 -0.86 -0.57
CA ALA A 157 19.28 -1.86 -0.75
C ALA A 157 18.70 -3.28 -0.61
N GLU A 158 17.81 -3.51 0.36
CA GLU A 158 17.06 -4.75 0.54
C GLU A 158 16.28 -5.12 -0.72
N GLU A 159 15.48 -4.18 -1.24
CA GLU A 159 14.70 -4.37 -2.46
C GLU A 159 15.60 -4.66 -3.65
N SER A 160 16.74 -3.96 -3.78
CA SER A 160 17.73 -4.19 -4.83
C SER A 160 18.36 -5.59 -4.74
N VAL A 161 18.71 -6.03 -3.53
CA VAL A 161 19.23 -7.40 -3.30
C VAL A 161 18.17 -8.43 -3.66
N MET A 162 16.91 -8.21 -3.28
CA MET A 162 15.80 -9.10 -3.64
C MET A 162 15.64 -9.22 -5.15
N VAL A 163 15.68 -8.10 -5.88
CA VAL A 163 15.60 -8.08 -7.36
C VAL A 163 16.76 -8.85 -7.97
N ILE A 164 18.00 -8.56 -7.56
CA ILE A 164 19.21 -9.19 -8.10
C ILE A 164 19.19 -10.70 -7.80
N ALA A 165 18.97 -11.08 -6.55
CA ALA A 165 18.90 -12.48 -6.15
C ALA A 165 17.76 -13.21 -6.88
N GLY A 166 16.61 -12.56 -7.03
CA GLY A 166 15.47 -13.12 -7.76
C GLY A 166 15.79 -13.39 -9.22
N VAL A 167 16.36 -12.41 -9.94
CA VAL A 167 16.74 -12.60 -11.34
C VAL A 167 17.79 -13.69 -11.51
N LEU A 168 18.80 -13.76 -10.63
CA LEU A 168 19.84 -14.79 -10.69
C LEU A 168 19.30 -16.20 -10.39
N LEU A 169 18.49 -16.34 -9.34
CA LEU A 169 17.93 -17.62 -8.93
C LEU A 169 16.89 -18.15 -9.93
N LEU A 170 16.17 -17.28 -10.60
CA LEU A 170 15.10 -17.66 -11.53
C LEU A 170 15.62 -18.09 -12.91
N GLN A 171 16.92 -17.99 -13.18
CA GLN A 171 17.48 -18.54 -14.40
C GLN A 171 17.30 -20.05 -14.46
N GLY A 172 16.85 -20.56 -15.62
CA GLY A 172 16.66 -21.98 -15.85
C GLY A 172 15.53 -22.63 -15.05
N VAL A 173 14.53 -21.88 -14.65
CA VAL A 173 13.33 -22.43 -13.98
C VAL A 173 12.48 -23.21 -14.98
N SER A 174 12.17 -24.47 -14.61
CA SER A 174 11.40 -25.39 -15.44
C SER A 174 9.92 -25.52 -15.04
N SER A 175 9.55 -25.10 -13.83
CA SER A 175 8.18 -25.22 -13.33
C SER A 175 7.72 -24.01 -12.51
N PRO A 176 6.42 -23.65 -12.53
CA PRO A 176 5.87 -22.53 -11.74
C PRO A 176 6.15 -22.66 -10.24
N ALA A 177 6.06 -23.87 -9.69
CA ALA A 177 6.31 -24.14 -8.28
C ALA A 177 7.78 -23.90 -7.89
N MET A 178 8.73 -24.39 -8.71
CA MET A 178 10.15 -24.12 -8.51
C MET A 178 10.45 -22.62 -8.59
N GLY A 179 9.81 -21.92 -9.54
CA GLY A 179 9.94 -20.47 -9.67
C GLY A 179 9.47 -19.72 -8.42
N ALA A 180 8.31 -20.09 -7.89
CA ALA A 180 7.78 -19.50 -6.65
C ALA A 180 8.70 -19.75 -5.44
N GLN A 181 9.27 -20.96 -5.31
CA GLN A 181 10.23 -21.29 -4.26
C GLN A 181 11.53 -20.48 -4.39
N LYS A 182 12.08 -20.34 -5.59
CA LYS A 182 13.28 -19.52 -5.85
C LYS A 182 13.01 -18.03 -5.58
N ALA A 183 11.82 -17.52 -5.93
CA ALA A 183 11.42 -16.17 -5.57
C ALA A 183 11.34 -15.97 -4.04
N ALA A 184 10.85 -16.97 -3.29
CA ALA A 184 10.85 -16.94 -1.83
C ALA A 184 12.28 -16.91 -1.25
N TRP A 185 13.21 -17.66 -1.82
CA TRP A 185 14.62 -17.58 -1.42
C TRP A 185 15.23 -16.19 -1.65
N ALA A 186 14.88 -15.50 -2.74
CA ALA A 186 15.32 -14.14 -2.95
C ALA A 186 14.86 -13.19 -1.85
N VAL A 187 13.63 -13.35 -1.36
CA VAL A 187 13.09 -12.59 -0.20
C VAL A 187 13.87 -12.93 1.08
N VAL A 188 14.16 -14.20 1.34
CA VAL A 188 14.94 -14.61 2.53
C VAL A 188 16.34 -14.01 2.50
N ILE A 189 17.00 -14.04 1.33
CA ILE A 189 18.34 -13.45 1.14
C ILE A 189 18.30 -11.95 1.41
N SER A 190 17.28 -11.22 0.92
CA SER A 190 17.16 -9.79 1.16
C SER A 190 16.93 -9.45 2.63
N TYR A 191 16.11 -10.23 3.35
CA TYR A 191 15.92 -10.04 4.80
C TYR A 191 17.18 -10.36 5.62
N LEU A 192 17.92 -11.40 5.23
CA LEU A 192 19.21 -11.71 5.86
C LEU A 192 20.21 -10.57 5.65
N PHE A 193 20.25 -10.01 4.45
CA PHE A 193 21.09 -8.85 4.12
C PHE A 193 20.72 -7.63 4.98
N SER A 194 19.44 -7.22 5.01
CA SER A 194 19.00 -6.06 5.80
C SER A 194 19.28 -6.24 7.29
N PHE A 195 19.00 -7.42 7.82
CA PHE A 195 19.30 -7.76 9.21
C PHE A 195 20.80 -7.62 9.49
N THR A 196 21.64 -8.26 8.66
CA THR A 196 23.10 -8.26 8.86
C THR A 196 23.67 -6.84 8.79
N VAL A 197 23.30 -6.08 7.75
CA VAL A 197 23.82 -4.70 7.58
C VAL A 197 23.30 -3.79 8.70
N SER A 198 22.03 -3.91 9.10
CA SER A 198 21.49 -3.11 10.21
C SER A 198 22.14 -3.44 11.57
N LEU A 199 22.44 -4.72 11.81
CA LEU A 199 23.16 -5.19 12.99
C LEU A 199 24.59 -4.61 13.01
N LEU A 200 25.31 -4.69 11.90
CA LEU A 200 26.64 -4.11 11.77
C LEU A 200 26.60 -2.59 11.99
N CYS A 201 25.68 -1.89 11.34
CA CYS A 201 25.50 -0.45 11.54
C CYS A 201 25.19 -0.09 13.01
N PHE A 202 24.41 -0.93 13.72
CA PHE A 202 24.13 -0.74 15.13
C PHE A 202 25.41 -0.82 15.98
N PHE A 203 26.23 -1.85 15.79
CA PHE A 203 27.49 -2.02 16.54
C PHE A 203 28.55 -0.96 16.18
N PHE A 204 28.72 -0.65 14.91
CA PHE A 204 29.67 0.41 14.47
C PHE A 204 29.32 1.79 15.05
N ARG A 205 28.07 2.03 15.40
CA ARG A 205 27.63 3.27 16.06
C ARG A 205 27.73 3.20 17.61
N GLY A 206 28.40 2.19 18.12
CA GLY A 206 28.58 2.01 19.58
C GLY A 206 27.34 1.44 20.27
N GLY A 207 26.37 0.89 19.51
CA GLY A 207 25.21 0.21 20.08
C GLY A 207 25.63 -0.98 20.94
N LYS A 208 24.98 -1.13 22.09
CA LYS A 208 25.23 -2.22 23.04
C LYS A 208 23.93 -2.93 23.37
N LEU A 209 23.99 -4.20 23.64
CA LEU A 209 22.88 -4.99 24.15
C LEU A 209 22.98 -5.08 25.67
N SER A 210 21.86 -5.02 26.36
CA SER A 210 21.80 -5.11 27.82
C SER A 210 20.57 -5.89 28.29
N GLN A 211 20.46 -6.20 29.58
CA GLN A 211 19.35 -6.98 30.10
C GLN A 211 17.99 -6.29 29.90
N PRO A 212 17.02 -6.92 29.19
CA PRO A 212 15.77 -6.27 28.76
C PRO A 212 14.67 -6.23 29.82
N LYS A 213 14.84 -6.89 30.99
CA LYS A 213 13.74 -7.22 31.93
C LYS A 213 12.83 -6.01 32.29
N LYS A 214 13.42 -4.81 32.50
CA LYS A 214 12.64 -3.62 32.88
C LYS A 214 11.77 -3.06 31.75
N GLU A 215 12.18 -3.28 30.51
CA GLU A 215 11.55 -2.65 29.32
C GLU A 215 10.57 -3.58 28.59
N LEU A 216 10.56 -4.88 28.86
CA LEU A 216 9.70 -5.86 28.19
C LEU A 216 8.21 -5.56 28.41
N LYS A 217 7.76 -5.41 29.67
CA LYS A 217 6.34 -5.16 29.97
C LYS A 217 5.84 -3.85 29.39
N PRO A 218 6.55 -2.71 29.56
CA PRO A 218 6.20 -1.46 28.90
C PRO A 218 6.14 -1.58 27.36
N LEU A 219 7.09 -2.28 26.75
CA LEU A 219 7.12 -2.51 25.31
C LEU A 219 5.90 -3.30 24.84
N PHE A 220 5.57 -4.41 25.47
CA PHE A 220 4.39 -5.21 25.11
C PHE A 220 3.10 -4.41 25.26
N ASN A 221 2.91 -3.71 26.37
CA ASN A 221 1.70 -2.90 26.61
C ASN A 221 1.53 -1.79 25.57
N ALA A 222 2.61 -1.16 25.13
CA ALA A 222 2.56 -0.10 24.13
C ALA A 222 2.49 -0.61 22.69
N SER A 223 3.10 -1.76 22.38
CA SER A 223 3.10 -2.32 21.02
C SER A 223 1.83 -3.09 20.68
N LEU A 224 1.20 -3.75 21.65
CA LEU A 224 0.05 -4.63 21.44
C LEU A 224 -1.14 -3.94 20.74
N PRO A 225 -1.60 -2.73 21.15
CA PRO A 225 -2.69 -2.06 20.45
C PRO A 225 -2.36 -1.74 18.98
N ILE A 226 -1.12 -1.30 18.71
CA ILE A 226 -0.68 -0.98 17.36
C ILE A 226 -0.60 -2.26 16.50
N THR A 227 -0.06 -3.33 17.08
CA THR A 227 0.02 -4.65 16.44
C THR A 227 -1.37 -5.19 16.12
N SER A 228 -2.34 -5.08 17.04
CA SER A 228 -3.71 -5.57 16.85
C SER A 228 -4.40 -4.91 15.64
N VAL A 229 -4.26 -3.59 15.50
CA VAL A 229 -4.83 -2.86 14.34
C VAL A 229 -4.20 -3.33 13.03
N ARG A 230 -2.87 -3.44 12.99
CA ARG A 230 -2.15 -3.88 11.78
C ARG A 230 -2.43 -5.35 11.45
N ALA A 231 -2.43 -6.21 12.46
CA ALA A 231 -2.71 -7.63 12.32
C ALA A 231 -4.13 -7.88 11.80
N SER A 232 -5.12 -7.07 12.20
CA SER A 232 -6.48 -7.18 11.67
C SER A 232 -6.53 -6.96 10.15
N ALA A 233 -5.80 -5.96 9.63
CA ALA A 233 -5.73 -5.72 8.19
C ALA A 233 -4.99 -6.86 7.46
N SER A 234 -3.86 -7.33 8.00
CA SER A 234 -3.12 -8.46 7.46
C SER A 234 -3.93 -9.76 7.50
N LEU A 235 -4.74 -9.97 8.55
CA LEU A 235 -5.62 -11.12 8.65
C LEU A 235 -6.66 -11.14 7.53
N VAL A 236 -7.29 -10.01 7.22
CA VAL A 236 -8.24 -9.91 6.11
C VAL A 236 -7.56 -10.23 4.78
N THR A 237 -6.38 -9.67 4.51
CA THR A 237 -5.63 -9.95 3.29
C THR A 237 -5.24 -11.42 3.17
N SER A 238 -4.79 -12.04 4.27
CA SER A 238 -4.43 -13.46 4.31
C SER A 238 -5.66 -14.37 4.17
N ALA A 239 -6.78 -13.99 4.80
CA ALA A 239 -8.04 -14.72 4.64
C ALA A 239 -8.49 -14.72 3.16
N VAL A 240 -8.39 -13.60 2.47
CA VAL A 240 -8.70 -13.54 1.03
C VAL A 240 -7.75 -14.42 0.21
N ALA A 241 -6.44 -14.41 0.53
CA ALA A 241 -5.45 -15.22 -0.19
C ALA A 241 -5.69 -16.73 -0.03
N VAL A 242 -6.28 -17.16 1.08
CA VAL A 242 -6.67 -18.55 1.33
C VAL A 242 -8.04 -18.86 0.73
N LEU A 243 -9.04 -18.01 1.01
CA LEU A 243 -10.43 -18.27 0.66
C LEU A 243 -10.72 -18.14 -0.84
N LEU A 244 -10.11 -17.17 -1.55
CA LEU A 244 -10.43 -16.97 -2.97
C LEU A 244 -10.04 -18.17 -3.83
N PRO A 245 -8.79 -18.70 -3.79
CA PRO A 245 -8.47 -19.92 -4.51
C PRO A 245 -9.35 -21.11 -4.11
N ALA A 246 -9.61 -21.29 -2.81
CA ALA A 246 -10.46 -22.37 -2.32
C ALA A 246 -11.91 -22.27 -2.85
N MET A 247 -12.49 -21.07 -2.91
CA MET A 247 -13.83 -20.87 -3.46
C MET A 247 -13.88 -21.03 -4.99
N LEU A 248 -12.83 -20.65 -5.70
CA LEU A 248 -12.68 -20.89 -7.14
C LEU A 248 -12.62 -22.40 -7.45
N ILE A 249 -11.85 -23.16 -6.67
CA ILE A 249 -11.81 -24.63 -6.78
C ILE A 249 -13.20 -25.23 -6.50
N LYS A 250 -13.86 -24.78 -5.44
CA LYS A 250 -15.22 -25.22 -5.09
C LYS A 250 -16.24 -24.91 -6.20
N SER A 251 -16.02 -23.87 -7.00
CA SER A 251 -16.86 -23.53 -8.16
C SER A 251 -16.58 -24.36 -9.42
N GLY A 252 -15.68 -25.34 -9.34
CA GLY A 252 -15.36 -26.26 -10.43
C GLY A 252 -14.09 -25.94 -11.21
N MET A 253 -13.28 -24.96 -10.78
CA MET A 253 -11.98 -24.69 -11.42
C MET A 253 -10.91 -25.68 -10.95
N SER A 254 -9.91 -25.93 -11.83
CA SER A 254 -8.71 -26.67 -11.42
C SER A 254 -7.89 -25.85 -10.40
N GLU A 255 -7.11 -26.52 -9.54
CA GLU A 255 -6.22 -25.86 -8.60
C GLU A 255 -5.25 -24.89 -9.29
N SER A 256 -4.68 -25.30 -10.42
CA SER A 256 -3.76 -24.49 -11.23
C SER A 256 -4.45 -23.23 -11.76
N ASP A 257 -5.67 -23.32 -12.29
CA ASP A 257 -6.38 -22.16 -12.85
C ASP A 257 -6.88 -21.20 -11.76
N ALA A 258 -7.29 -21.72 -10.60
CA ALA A 258 -7.64 -20.90 -9.44
C ALA A 258 -6.44 -20.07 -8.96
N LEU A 259 -5.25 -20.70 -8.90
CA LEU A 259 -4.02 -19.99 -8.53
C LEU A 259 -3.55 -19.01 -9.60
N LYS A 260 -3.69 -19.36 -10.90
CA LYS A 260 -3.42 -18.41 -11.99
C LYS A 260 -4.28 -17.16 -11.86
N LEU A 261 -5.59 -17.31 -11.64
CA LEU A 261 -6.48 -16.18 -11.47
C LEU A 261 -6.13 -15.35 -10.22
N PHE A 262 -5.85 -15.99 -9.11
CA PHE A 262 -5.40 -15.30 -7.91
C PHE A 262 -4.09 -14.54 -8.15
N GLY A 263 -3.12 -15.16 -8.82
CA GLY A 263 -1.85 -14.54 -9.20
C GLY A 263 -2.03 -13.34 -10.12
N ILE A 264 -2.93 -13.43 -11.10
CA ILE A 264 -3.27 -12.31 -12.00
C ILE A 264 -3.85 -11.15 -11.18
N VAL A 265 -4.87 -11.40 -10.35
CA VAL A 265 -5.54 -10.32 -9.62
C VAL A 265 -4.61 -9.70 -8.58
N SER A 266 -3.99 -10.50 -7.72
CA SER A 266 -3.16 -10.02 -6.60
C SER A 266 -1.76 -9.58 -7.02
N GLY A 267 -1.16 -10.25 -8.01
CA GLY A 267 0.22 -10.01 -8.43
C GLY A 267 0.38 -9.07 -9.62
N MET A 268 -0.63 -8.95 -10.49
CA MET A 268 -0.55 -8.10 -11.70
C MET A 268 -1.52 -6.92 -11.65
N VAL A 269 -2.81 -7.16 -11.36
CA VAL A 269 -3.85 -6.11 -11.42
C VAL A 269 -3.71 -5.13 -10.26
N PHE A 270 -3.61 -5.62 -9.02
CA PHE A 270 -3.57 -4.76 -7.84
C PHE A 270 -2.36 -3.83 -7.76
N PRO A 271 -1.13 -4.23 -8.12
CA PRO A 271 -0.01 -3.30 -8.16
C PRO A 271 -0.28 -2.08 -9.04
N ILE A 272 -0.94 -2.26 -10.18
CA ILE A 272 -1.35 -1.16 -11.06
C ILE A 272 -2.50 -0.35 -10.43
N LEU A 273 -3.53 -1.03 -9.92
CA LEU A 273 -4.70 -0.39 -9.32
C LEU A 273 -4.35 0.49 -8.11
N PHE A 274 -3.30 0.12 -7.35
CA PHE A 274 -2.88 0.88 -6.16
C PHE A 274 -1.87 2.00 -6.45
N ILE A 275 -1.33 2.16 -7.66
CA ILE A 275 -0.44 3.29 -7.99
C ILE A 275 -1.08 4.65 -7.62
N PRO A 276 -2.36 4.91 -7.97
CA PRO A 276 -3.01 6.17 -7.61
C PRO A 276 -3.13 6.44 -6.11
N SER A 277 -3.13 5.40 -5.29
CA SER A 277 -3.21 5.55 -3.83
C SER A 277 -2.02 6.32 -3.25
N THR A 278 -0.88 6.30 -3.92
CA THR A 278 0.32 7.05 -3.49
C THR A 278 0.09 8.56 -3.58
N LEU A 279 -0.62 9.02 -4.60
CA LEU A 279 -0.98 10.44 -4.78
C LEU A 279 -1.93 10.91 -3.67
N ILE A 280 -2.93 10.08 -3.35
CA ILE A 280 -3.90 10.38 -2.28
C ILE A 280 -3.23 10.31 -0.90
N GLY A 281 -2.32 9.37 -0.72
CA GLY A 281 -1.51 9.24 0.50
C GLY A 281 -0.65 10.48 0.75
N SER A 282 0.00 11.02 -0.29
CA SER A 282 0.80 12.25 -0.16
C SER A 282 -0.05 13.48 0.19
N LEU A 283 -1.25 13.59 -0.39
CA LEU A 283 -2.21 14.62 0.00
C LEU A 283 -2.60 14.49 1.48
N SER A 284 -2.85 13.27 1.94
CA SER A 284 -3.23 13.02 3.34
C SER A 284 -2.13 13.45 4.33
N LEU A 285 -0.86 13.28 3.98
CA LEU A 285 0.26 13.72 4.82
C LEU A 285 0.27 15.25 5.07
N VAL A 286 -0.15 16.03 4.07
CA VAL A 286 -0.23 17.50 4.20
C VAL A 286 -1.54 17.92 4.87
N LEU A 287 -2.65 17.29 4.49
CA LEU A 287 -3.99 17.67 4.92
C LEU A 287 -4.27 17.34 6.40
N VAL A 288 -3.78 16.19 6.88
CA VAL A 288 -4.06 15.72 8.26
C VAL A 288 -3.60 16.72 9.34
N PRO A 289 -2.36 17.25 9.33
CA PRO A 289 -1.94 18.24 10.31
C PRO A 289 -2.75 19.55 10.25
N GLU A 290 -3.08 20.01 9.03
CA GLU A 290 -3.88 21.24 8.87
C GLU A 290 -5.29 21.08 9.43
N LEU A 291 -5.96 19.95 9.12
CA LEU A 291 -7.29 19.65 9.65
C LEU A 291 -7.29 19.51 11.18
N ALA A 292 -6.27 18.84 11.75
CA ALA A 292 -6.12 18.73 13.19
C ALA A 292 -5.93 20.11 13.84
N GLN A 293 -5.07 20.96 13.27
CA GLN A 293 -4.87 22.33 13.74
C GLN A 293 -6.16 23.15 13.70
N ASP A 294 -6.88 23.13 12.56
CA ASP A 294 -8.15 23.86 12.40
C ASP A 294 -9.22 23.35 13.39
N HIS A 295 -9.25 22.05 13.65
CA HIS A 295 -10.17 21.45 14.64
C HIS A 295 -9.87 21.91 16.06
N TYR A 296 -8.62 21.80 16.53
CA TYR A 296 -8.23 22.17 17.88
C TYR A 296 -8.30 23.69 18.11
N SER A 297 -8.05 24.51 17.07
CA SER A 297 -8.22 25.96 17.12
C SER A 297 -9.67 26.41 16.99
N LYS A 298 -10.64 25.48 16.84
CA LYS A 298 -12.09 25.73 16.65
C LYS A 298 -12.41 26.60 15.44
N ASN A 299 -11.53 26.63 14.44
CA ASN A 299 -11.75 27.36 13.19
C ASN A 299 -12.57 26.52 12.20
N PHE A 300 -13.87 26.41 12.48
CA PHE A 300 -14.75 25.51 11.72
C PHE A 300 -14.97 25.92 10.25
N ASP A 301 -14.86 27.19 9.92
CA ASP A 301 -15.00 27.66 8.52
C ASP A 301 -13.80 27.23 7.67
N ARG A 302 -12.58 27.33 8.21
CA ARG A 302 -11.37 26.86 7.56
C ARG A 302 -11.33 25.35 7.50
N LEU A 303 -11.71 24.67 8.58
CA LEU A 303 -11.84 23.23 8.66
C LEU A 303 -12.77 22.70 7.55
N ARG A 304 -13.97 23.28 7.42
CA ARG A 304 -14.94 22.94 6.37
C ARG A 304 -14.32 23.08 4.97
N LYS A 305 -13.69 24.22 4.69
CA LYS A 305 -13.06 24.48 3.38
C LYS A 305 -11.98 23.46 3.06
N ASN A 306 -11.09 23.16 3.99
CA ASN A 306 -9.98 22.23 3.81
C ASN A 306 -10.49 20.78 3.66
N LEU A 307 -11.50 20.40 4.43
CA LEU A 307 -12.14 19.08 4.35
C LEU A 307 -12.80 18.86 2.99
N LEU A 308 -13.63 19.81 2.53
CA LEU A 308 -14.28 19.71 1.22
C LEU A 308 -13.25 19.75 0.09
N ARG A 309 -12.18 20.54 0.22
CA ARG A 309 -11.09 20.58 -0.76
C ARG A 309 -10.38 19.23 -0.86
N GLY A 310 -10.09 18.59 0.26
CA GLY A 310 -9.49 17.25 0.28
C GLY A 310 -10.38 16.20 -0.39
N LEU A 311 -11.67 16.15 -0.06
CA LEU A 311 -12.62 15.23 -0.67
C LEU A 311 -12.77 15.45 -2.18
N ARG A 312 -12.88 16.70 -2.62
CA ARG A 312 -12.98 17.08 -4.05
C ARG A 312 -11.70 16.67 -4.79
N PHE A 313 -10.54 16.93 -4.22
CA PHE A 313 -9.27 16.57 -4.84
C PHE A 313 -9.13 15.07 -5.05
N ALA A 314 -9.45 14.25 -4.04
CA ALA A 314 -9.44 12.80 -4.16
C ALA A 314 -10.45 12.30 -5.21
N PHE A 315 -11.64 12.91 -5.26
CA PHE A 315 -12.66 12.63 -6.27
C PHE A 315 -12.14 12.94 -7.69
N TYR A 316 -11.56 14.12 -7.89
CA TYR A 316 -11.06 14.54 -9.20
C TYR A 316 -9.89 13.69 -9.69
N ILE A 317 -8.96 13.30 -8.80
CA ILE A 317 -7.89 12.35 -9.17
C ILE A 317 -8.48 11.03 -9.67
N ALA A 318 -9.47 10.47 -8.98
CA ALA A 318 -10.10 9.24 -9.41
C ALA A 318 -10.77 9.38 -10.78
N CYS A 319 -11.51 10.49 -10.99
CA CYS A 319 -12.19 10.77 -12.26
C CYS A 319 -11.22 10.94 -13.44
N VAL A 320 -10.03 11.49 -13.21
CA VAL A 320 -8.96 11.54 -14.23
C VAL A 320 -8.45 10.15 -14.59
N LEU A 321 -8.24 9.30 -13.60
CA LEU A 321 -7.54 8.03 -13.79
C LEU A 321 -8.42 6.91 -14.32
N ILE A 322 -9.72 6.93 -14.06
CA ILE A 322 -10.66 5.93 -14.58
C ILE A 322 -10.60 5.78 -16.11
N PRO A 323 -10.64 6.88 -16.91
CA PRO A 323 -10.48 6.79 -18.37
C PRO A 323 -9.16 6.14 -18.81
N PHE A 324 -8.06 6.37 -18.10
CA PHE A 324 -6.78 5.74 -18.41
C PHE A 324 -6.84 4.22 -18.23
N PHE A 325 -7.44 3.75 -17.13
CA PHE A 325 -7.62 2.32 -16.89
C PHE A 325 -8.49 1.68 -17.97
N PHE A 326 -9.58 2.34 -18.33
CA PHE A 326 -10.50 1.85 -19.35
C PHE A 326 -9.87 1.81 -20.76
N ALA A 327 -9.13 2.85 -21.13
CA ALA A 327 -8.52 2.96 -22.45
C ALA A 327 -7.27 2.08 -22.61
N LEU A 328 -6.38 2.09 -21.61
CA LEU A 328 -5.04 1.53 -21.70
C LEU A 328 -4.85 0.23 -20.92
N GLY A 329 -5.84 -0.22 -20.13
CA GLY A 329 -5.70 -1.39 -19.25
C GLY A 329 -5.26 -2.65 -19.98
N GLU A 330 -5.81 -2.93 -21.17
CA GLU A 330 -5.43 -4.08 -22.00
C GLU A 330 -3.97 -3.99 -22.47
N ASP A 331 -3.55 -2.81 -22.90
CA ASP A 331 -2.21 -2.58 -23.44
C ASP A 331 -1.17 -2.60 -22.32
N ILE A 332 -1.51 -2.06 -21.15
CA ILE A 332 -0.69 -2.14 -19.93
C ILE A 332 -0.49 -3.61 -19.52
N GLY A 333 -1.55 -4.42 -19.48
CA GLY A 333 -1.46 -5.83 -19.13
C GLY A 333 -0.57 -6.62 -20.10
N ARG A 334 -0.70 -6.37 -21.40
CA ARG A 334 0.17 -6.97 -22.42
C ARG A 334 1.60 -6.51 -22.33
N LEU A 335 1.82 -5.19 -22.18
CA LEU A 335 3.17 -4.62 -22.15
C LEU A 335 3.91 -4.99 -20.87
N ALA A 336 3.28 -4.84 -19.71
CA ALA A 336 3.93 -5.10 -18.43
C ALA A 336 4.07 -6.60 -18.16
N PHE A 337 2.98 -7.36 -18.28
CA PHE A 337 2.90 -8.72 -17.79
C PHE A 337 2.84 -9.78 -18.88
N SER A 338 2.77 -9.38 -20.17
CA SER A 338 2.54 -10.29 -21.31
C SER A 338 1.28 -11.16 -21.10
N ASN A 339 0.25 -10.60 -20.44
CA ASN A 339 -0.95 -11.33 -20.03
C ASN A 339 -2.21 -10.54 -20.43
N GLN A 340 -3.03 -11.13 -21.31
CA GLN A 340 -4.25 -10.50 -21.79
C GLN A 340 -5.33 -10.43 -20.71
N THR A 341 -5.49 -11.50 -19.92
CA THR A 341 -6.48 -11.56 -18.84
C THR A 341 -6.21 -10.48 -17.79
N ALA A 342 -4.91 -10.27 -17.44
CA ALA A 342 -4.52 -9.18 -16.57
C ALA A 342 -4.92 -7.82 -17.15
N GLY A 343 -4.72 -7.61 -18.44
CA GLY A 343 -5.11 -6.38 -19.13
C GLY A 343 -6.61 -6.10 -19.09
N GLU A 344 -7.43 -7.12 -19.38
CA GLU A 344 -8.89 -7.02 -19.30
C GLU A 344 -9.35 -6.72 -17.86
N MET A 345 -8.75 -7.36 -16.87
CA MET A 345 -9.06 -7.12 -15.46
C MET A 345 -8.62 -5.71 -15.01
N ILE A 346 -7.45 -5.21 -15.46
CA ILE A 346 -7.01 -3.82 -15.20
C ILE A 346 -8.04 -2.84 -15.78
N LYS A 347 -8.43 -3.02 -17.05
CA LYS A 347 -9.43 -2.19 -17.71
C LYS A 347 -10.74 -2.13 -16.93
N ARG A 348 -11.25 -3.29 -16.49
CA ARG A 348 -12.52 -3.39 -15.77
C ARG A 348 -12.43 -2.99 -14.30
N SER A 349 -11.23 -2.88 -13.71
CA SER A 349 -11.03 -2.50 -12.30
C SER A 349 -11.04 -0.98 -12.06
N GLY A 350 -10.97 -0.15 -13.10
CA GLY A 350 -10.84 1.31 -12.98
C GLY A 350 -11.91 1.97 -12.10
N TRP A 351 -13.16 1.46 -12.09
CA TRP A 351 -14.24 2.00 -11.27
C TRP A 351 -13.94 1.96 -9.75
N VAL A 352 -13.09 1.01 -9.30
CA VAL A 352 -12.71 0.85 -7.88
C VAL A 352 -11.94 2.08 -7.39
N LEU A 353 -11.29 2.82 -8.28
CA LEU A 353 -10.51 4.02 -7.94
C LEU A 353 -11.35 5.08 -7.23
N LEU A 354 -12.61 5.25 -7.62
CA LEU A 354 -13.48 6.27 -7.03
C LEU A 354 -13.81 5.98 -5.56
N PRO A 355 -14.40 4.82 -5.20
CA PRO A 355 -14.64 4.49 -3.79
C PRO A 355 -13.34 4.36 -2.98
N MET A 356 -12.26 3.85 -3.56
CA MET A 356 -10.96 3.76 -2.91
C MET A 356 -10.43 5.15 -2.51
N SER A 357 -10.44 6.10 -3.43
CA SER A 357 -9.96 7.47 -3.20
C SER A 357 -10.75 8.17 -2.11
N LEU A 358 -12.08 8.08 -2.16
CA LEU A 358 -12.95 8.68 -1.16
C LEU A 358 -12.80 8.03 0.22
N THR A 359 -12.62 6.72 0.27
CA THR A 359 -12.37 6.00 1.53
C THR A 359 -11.05 6.40 2.15
N MET A 360 -9.96 6.45 1.38
CA MET A 360 -8.64 6.82 1.87
C MET A 360 -8.65 8.22 2.48
N ILE A 361 -9.19 9.21 1.77
CA ILE A 361 -9.20 10.59 2.25
C ILE A 361 -10.14 10.77 3.44
N SER A 362 -11.35 10.16 3.41
CA SER A 362 -12.31 10.26 4.53
C SER A 362 -11.80 9.58 5.79
N THR A 363 -11.09 8.46 5.67
CA THR A 363 -10.39 7.82 6.80
C THR A 363 -9.32 8.73 7.38
N SER A 364 -8.50 9.36 6.54
CA SER A 364 -7.46 10.31 6.98
C SER A 364 -8.07 11.52 7.68
N ILE A 365 -9.19 12.05 7.16
CA ILE A 365 -9.93 13.15 7.78
C ILE A 365 -10.46 12.74 9.16
N LEU A 366 -11.14 11.61 9.28
CA LEU A 366 -11.67 11.16 10.57
C LEU A 366 -10.57 10.90 11.60
N ASN A 367 -9.44 10.34 11.18
CA ASN A 367 -8.29 10.14 12.06
C ASN A 367 -7.70 11.48 12.52
N SER A 368 -7.65 12.51 11.66
CA SER A 368 -7.18 13.84 12.06
C SER A 368 -8.11 14.53 13.07
N LEU A 369 -9.37 14.15 13.10
CA LEU A 369 -10.39 14.64 14.05
C LEU A 369 -10.49 13.79 15.33
N GLY A 370 -9.63 12.76 15.51
CA GLY A 370 -9.62 11.91 16.71
C GLY A 370 -10.66 10.78 16.72
N PHE A 371 -11.18 10.40 15.54
CA PHE A 371 -12.18 9.33 15.42
C PHE A 371 -11.61 7.97 14.97
N GLU A 372 -10.33 7.66 15.34
CA GLU A 372 -9.63 6.44 14.89
C GLU A 372 -10.37 5.16 15.29
N LYS A 373 -11.02 5.12 16.46
CA LYS A 373 -11.83 3.97 16.89
C LYS A 373 -13.01 3.71 15.94
N LYS A 374 -13.60 4.77 15.36
CA LYS A 374 -14.72 4.64 14.43
C LYS A 374 -14.25 4.21 13.06
N THR A 375 -13.14 4.76 12.55
CA THR A 375 -12.55 4.31 11.28
C THR A 375 -12.14 2.85 11.35
N PHE A 376 -11.61 2.39 12.48
CA PHE A 376 -11.30 0.99 12.71
C PHE A 376 -12.57 0.10 12.66
N LEU A 377 -13.66 0.53 13.28
CA LEU A 377 -14.93 -0.22 13.20
C LEU A 377 -15.46 -0.27 11.76
N PHE A 378 -15.42 0.85 11.03
CA PHE A 378 -15.89 0.93 9.65
C PHE A 378 -15.03 0.11 8.69
N PHE A 379 -13.73 -0.05 8.99
CA PHE A 379 -12.86 -0.99 8.28
C PHE A 379 -13.40 -2.43 8.37
N PHE A 380 -13.88 -2.89 9.53
CA PHE A 380 -14.45 -4.24 9.64
C PHE A 380 -15.75 -4.40 8.86
N VAL A 381 -16.57 -3.35 8.76
CA VAL A 381 -17.77 -3.37 7.89
C VAL A 381 -17.38 -3.59 6.43
N GLY A 382 -16.37 -2.87 5.95
CA GLY A 382 -15.83 -3.07 4.61
C GLY A 382 -15.19 -4.44 4.43
N ALA A 383 -14.41 -4.90 5.41
CA ALA A 383 -13.78 -6.22 5.39
C ALA A 383 -14.81 -7.35 5.33
N ALA A 384 -15.90 -7.23 6.06
CA ALA A 384 -17.01 -8.18 5.97
C ALA A 384 -17.64 -8.20 4.57
N GLY A 385 -17.83 -7.03 3.94
CA GLY A 385 -18.30 -6.94 2.55
C GLY A 385 -17.35 -7.61 1.55
N LEU A 386 -16.04 -7.43 1.73
CA LEU A 386 -15.02 -8.11 0.93
C LEU A 386 -15.10 -9.63 1.11
N LEU A 387 -15.07 -10.12 2.34
CA LEU A 387 -15.09 -11.55 2.63
C LEU A 387 -16.39 -12.22 2.15
N LEU A 388 -17.54 -11.57 2.33
CA LEU A 388 -18.82 -12.07 1.79
C LEU A 388 -18.78 -12.15 0.26
N SER A 389 -18.21 -11.15 -0.42
CA SER A 389 -18.03 -11.19 -1.87
C SER A 389 -17.15 -12.36 -2.31
N ILE A 390 -16.05 -12.64 -1.58
CA ILE A 390 -15.16 -13.78 -1.86
C ILE A 390 -15.86 -15.13 -1.62
N LEU A 391 -16.79 -15.22 -0.68
CA LEU A 391 -17.52 -16.46 -0.39
C LEU A 391 -18.63 -16.74 -1.42
N ILE A 392 -19.26 -15.69 -1.98
CA ILE A 392 -20.46 -15.84 -2.80
C ILE A 392 -20.17 -15.71 -4.30
N LEU A 393 -19.38 -14.71 -4.70
CA LEU A 393 -19.23 -14.33 -6.11
C LEU A 393 -18.29 -15.19 -6.97
N PRO A 394 -17.33 -15.98 -6.46
CA PRO A 394 -16.44 -16.77 -7.31
C PRO A 394 -17.17 -17.69 -8.27
N SER A 395 -18.30 -18.28 -7.86
CA SER A 395 -19.14 -19.16 -8.72
C SER A 395 -19.78 -18.43 -9.90
N TYR A 396 -19.93 -17.10 -9.83
CA TYR A 396 -20.59 -16.29 -10.87
C TYR A 396 -19.60 -15.48 -11.71
N CYS A 397 -18.57 -14.94 -11.10
CA CYS A 397 -17.65 -13.98 -11.74
C CYS A 397 -16.19 -14.42 -11.72
N GLY A 398 -15.86 -15.61 -11.20
CA GLY A 398 -14.47 -16.09 -11.11
C GLY A 398 -13.57 -15.11 -10.36
N GLY A 399 -12.40 -14.82 -10.90
CA GLY A 399 -11.42 -13.90 -10.30
C GLY A 399 -11.90 -12.45 -10.13
N TYR A 400 -12.92 -12.01 -10.87
CA TYR A 400 -13.52 -10.67 -10.68
C TYR A 400 -14.18 -10.51 -9.32
N ALA A 401 -14.53 -11.60 -8.63
CA ALA A 401 -15.07 -11.59 -7.27
C ALA A 401 -14.20 -10.76 -6.31
N TYR A 402 -12.88 -10.83 -6.45
CA TYR A 402 -11.97 -10.06 -5.60
C TYR A 402 -11.99 -8.56 -5.93
N ILE A 403 -12.05 -8.19 -7.21
CA ILE A 403 -12.13 -6.78 -7.64
C ILE A 403 -13.46 -6.17 -7.18
N ILE A 404 -14.56 -6.89 -7.36
CA ILE A 404 -15.90 -6.48 -6.92
C ILE A 404 -15.95 -6.37 -5.39
N GLY A 405 -15.41 -7.38 -4.69
CA GLY A 405 -15.34 -7.38 -3.22
C GLY A 405 -14.52 -6.23 -2.67
N LEU A 406 -13.39 -5.91 -3.31
CA LEU A 406 -12.56 -4.77 -2.93
C LEU A 406 -13.30 -3.44 -3.15
N GLY A 407 -13.98 -3.30 -4.28
CA GLY A 407 -14.82 -2.13 -4.56
C GLY A 407 -15.96 -1.98 -3.55
N ALA A 408 -16.66 -3.09 -3.22
CA ALA A 408 -17.70 -3.12 -2.20
C ALA A 408 -17.16 -2.74 -0.81
N SER A 409 -15.99 -3.27 -0.44
CA SER A 409 -15.31 -2.92 0.81
C SER A 409 -15.05 -1.41 0.92
N TYR A 410 -14.49 -0.81 -0.14
CA TYR A 410 -14.25 0.63 -0.16
C TYR A 410 -15.56 1.44 -0.17
N LEU A 411 -16.59 1.00 -0.90
CA LEU A 411 -17.89 1.66 -0.89
C LEU A 411 -18.52 1.65 0.51
N LEU A 412 -18.55 0.50 1.18
CA LEU A 412 -19.12 0.35 2.52
C LEU A 412 -18.34 1.18 3.55
N THR A 413 -17.01 1.05 3.58
CA THR A 413 -16.17 1.82 4.50
C THR A 413 -16.29 3.32 4.24
N GLY A 414 -16.23 3.73 2.98
CA GLY A 414 -16.33 5.13 2.57
C GLY A 414 -17.70 5.73 2.89
N ALA A 415 -18.77 4.99 2.63
CA ALA A 415 -20.13 5.42 2.99
C ALA A 415 -20.27 5.59 4.51
N CYS A 416 -19.80 4.63 5.31
CA CYS A 416 -19.81 4.75 6.78
C CYS A 416 -19.02 5.98 7.25
N ASN A 417 -17.82 6.21 6.69
CA ASN A 417 -16.99 7.36 7.00
C ASN A 417 -17.71 8.68 6.68
N LEU A 418 -18.26 8.82 5.47
CA LEU A 418 -18.91 10.04 5.01
C LEU A 418 -20.21 10.32 5.76
N ILE A 419 -21.03 9.28 6.02
CA ILE A 419 -22.27 9.40 6.82
C ILE A 419 -21.94 9.85 8.24
N PHE A 420 -20.91 9.25 8.86
CA PHE A 420 -20.48 9.61 10.20
C PHE A 420 -19.94 11.04 10.25
N LEU A 421 -19.13 11.42 9.29
CA LEU A 421 -18.58 12.77 9.15
C LEU A 421 -19.70 13.80 9.02
N TYR A 422 -20.69 13.56 8.15
CA TYR A 422 -21.85 14.44 7.97
C TYR A 422 -22.69 14.58 9.24
N LYS A 423 -22.88 13.49 10.01
CA LYS A 423 -23.63 13.51 11.27
C LYS A 423 -22.88 14.25 12.39
N LYS A 424 -21.57 14.09 12.51
CA LYS A 424 -20.75 14.61 13.62
C LYS A 424 -20.20 16.00 13.39
N CYS A 425 -20.19 16.49 12.14
CA CYS A 425 -19.70 17.81 11.79
C CYS A 425 -20.85 18.75 11.35
N PRO A 426 -21.61 19.39 12.30
CA PRO A 426 -22.73 20.24 11.97
C PRO A 426 -22.39 21.43 11.07
N PHE A 427 -21.12 21.88 11.11
CA PHE A 427 -20.60 22.95 10.27
C PHE A 427 -20.61 22.58 8.77
N LEU A 428 -20.69 21.29 8.42
CA LEU A 428 -20.87 20.84 7.03
C LEU A 428 -22.28 21.13 6.51
N LYS A 429 -23.28 21.20 7.40
CA LYS A 429 -24.68 21.44 7.07
C LYS A 429 -25.02 22.90 6.86
N LYS A 430 -24.12 23.83 7.27
CA LYS A 430 -24.37 25.26 7.18
C LYS A 430 -24.38 25.67 5.71
N GLU A 431 -25.56 25.83 5.14
CA GLU A 431 -25.80 26.42 3.83
C GLU A 431 -25.55 27.93 3.93
N GLY A 432 -24.32 28.34 3.81
CA GLY A 432 -24.03 29.72 3.44
C GLY A 432 -24.18 29.80 1.94
N GLY A 433 -25.18 30.51 1.44
CA GLY A 433 -25.53 30.89 0.07
C GLY A 433 -24.57 30.56 -1.11
N GLN A 434 -24.02 29.36 -1.14
CA GLN A 434 -23.16 28.91 -2.23
C GLN A 434 -24.05 28.47 -3.40
N VAL A 435 -23.88 29.10 -4.55
CA VAL A 435 -24.29 28.57 -5.85
C VAL A 435 -24.04 27.08 -5.88
N ARG A 436 -25.06 26.29 -6.21
CA ARG A 436 -24.93 24.82 -6.35
C ARG A 436 -23.76 24.52 -7.27
N ASP A 437 -22.68 23.96 -6.71
CA ASP A 437 -21.49 23.64 -7.46
C ASP A 437 -21.71 22.31 -8.20
N TYR A 438 -22.06 22.39 -9.47
CA TYR A 438 -22.29 21.25 -10.35
C TYR A 438 -21.00 20.65 -10.91
N THR A 439 -19.84 21.24 -10.62
CA THR A 439 -18.53 20.80 -11.12
C THR A 439 -18.26 19.30 -10.90
N PRO A 440 -18.52 18.70 -9.71
CA PRO A 440 -18.30 17.26 -9.52
C PRO A 440 -19.16 16.40 -10.44
N PHE A 441 -20.40 16.81 -10.73
CA PHE A 441 -21.28 16.07 -11.64
C PHE A 441 -20.78 16.15 -13.09
N ILE A 442 -20.36 17.34 -13.54
CA ILE A 442 -19.79 17.51 -14.89
C ILE A 442 -18.56 16.62 -15.06
N VAL A 443 -17.65 16.60 -14.07
CA VAL A 443 -16.44 15.78 -14.11
C VAL A 443 -16.79 14.28 -14.10
N LEU A 444 -17.79 13.87 -13.31
CA LEU A 444 -18.24 12.46 -13.29
C LEU A 444 -18.81 12.05 -14.65
N PHE A 445 -19.64 12.87 -15.29
CA PHE A 445 -20.17 12.61 -16.62
C PHE A 445 -19.10 12.62 -17.71
N ALA A 446 -18.03 13.40 -17.55
CA ALA A 446 -16.90 13.44 -18.49
C ALA A 446 -16.07 12.14 -18.52
N ILE A 447 -16.19 11.26 -17.52
CA ILE A 447 -15.48 9.97 -17.50
C ILE A 447 -15.83 9.14 -18.75
N LEU A 448 -17.11 9.08 -19.12
CA LEU A 448 -17.56 8.25 -20.23
C LEU A 448 -16.98 8.72 -21.58
N PRO A 449 -17.17 10.00 -22.01
CA PRO A 449 -16.60 10.48 -23.28
C PRO A 449 -15.06 10.42 -23.29
N PHE A 450 -14.38 10.67 -22.16
CA PHE A 450 -12.92 10.54 -22.11
C PHE A 450 -12.46 9.08 -22.20
N SER A 451 -13.20 8.16 -21.63
CA SER A 451 -12.92 6.72 -21.77
C SER A 451 -13.06 6.27 -23.23
N LEU A 452 -14.09 6.74 -23.93
CA LEU A 452 -14.31 6.46 -25.34
C LEU A 452 -13.24 7.12 -26.23
N LEU A 453 -12.91 8.39 -25.96
CA LEU A 453 -11.83 9.10 -26.65
C LEU A 453 -10.49 8.37 -26.49
N GLY A 454 -10.14 7.99 -25.28
CA GLY A 454 -8.91 7.24 -25.02
C GLY A 454 -8.86 5.91 -25.77
N ARG A 455 -9.97 5.18 -25.80
CA ARG A 455 -10.06 3.93 -26.57
C ARG A 455 -9.92 4.15 -28.07
N LEU A 456 -10.54 5.19 -28.60
CA LEU A 456 -10.40 5.56 -30.01
C LEU A 456 -8.95 5.91 -30.34
N CYS A 457 -8.30 6.72 -29.52
CA CYS A 457 -6.88 7.05 -29.69
C CYS A 457 -5.99 5.80 -29.63
N ALA A 458 -6.22 4.91 -28.65
CA ALA A 458 -5.47 3.68 -28.52
C ALA A 458 -5.63 2.76 -29.76
N THR A 459 -6.83 2.65 -30.33
CA THR A 459 -7.05 1.86 -31.54
C THR A 459 -6.42 2.49 -32.77
N LEU A 460 -6.47 3.81 -32.92
CA LEU A 460 -5.83 4.52 -34.02
C LEU A 460 -4.30 4.40 -33.98
N PHE A 461 -3.70 4.59 -32.80
CA PHE A 461 -2.23 4.54 -32.69
C PHE A 461 -1.66 3.14 -32.81
N LYS A 462 -2.43 2.07 -32.53
CA LYS A 462 -1.99 0.68 -32.74
C LYS A 462 -1.60 0.40 -34.21
N GLY A 463 -2.18 1.14 -35.15
CA GLY A 463 -1.85 1.01 -36.59
C GLY A 463 -0.51 1.64 -36.98
N PHE A 464 0.02 2.57 -36.21
CA PHE A 464 1.19 3.38 -36.59
C PHE A 464 2.38 3.29 -35.61
N ALA A 465 2.11 2.91 -34.36
CA ALA A 465 3.11 2.97 -33.29
C ALA A 465 3.26 1.63 -32.57
N GLY A 466 4.47 1.35 -32.08
CA GLY A 466 4.68 0.22 -31.18
C GLY A 466 3.89 0.40 -29.87
N ASN A 467 3.60 -0.72 -29.19
CA ASN A 467 2.73 -0.75 -28.00
C ASN A 467 3.08 0.30 -26.94
N PHE A 468 4.35 0.55 -26.67
CA PHE A 468 4.80 1.54 -25.68
C PHE A 468 4.47 2.98 -26.13
N LEU A 469 4.74 3.32 -27.38
CA LEU A 469 4.47 4.65 -27.93
C LEU A 469 2.96 4.92 -28.01
N CYS A 470 2.19 3.92 -28.37
CA CYS A 470 0.70 3.98 -28.36
C CYS A 470 0.18 4.35 -26.97
N ILE A 471 0.66 3.67 -25.91
CA ILE A 471 0.27 3.97 -24.52
C ILE A 471 0.65 5.41 -24.16
N LEU A 472 1.88 5.84 -24.49
CA LEU A 472 2.38 7.16 -24.15
C LEU A 472 1.60 8.27 -24.85
N LEU A 473 1.32 8.14 -26.13
CA LEU A 473 0.53 9.11 -26.91
C LEU A 473 -0.92 9.19 -26.40
N THR A 474 -1.57 8.04 -26.19
CA THR A 474 -2.94 8.00 -25.67
C THR A 474 -3.02 8.60 -24.27
N ALA A 475 -2.07 8.29 -23.39
CA ALA A 475 -1.99 8.85 -22.05
C ALA A 475 -1.80 10.37 -22.10
N SER A 476 -0.94 10.87 -22.99
CA SER A 476 -0.69 12.31 -23.17
C SER A 476 -1.95 13.07 -23.64
N ILE A 477 -2.70 12.50 -24.57
CA ILE A 477 -3.96 13.09 -25.07
C ILE A 477 -5.00 13.11 -23.95
N LEU A 478 -5.18 12.01 -23.22
CA LEU A 478 -6.11 11.97 -22.09
C LEU A 478 -5.72 12.96 -20.99
N ALA A 479 -4.42 13.06 -20.66
CA ALA A 479 -3.93 14.03 -19.70
C ALA A 479 -4.20 15.47 -20.15
N LEU A 480 -3.98 15.78 -21.42
CA LEU A 480 -4.28 17.11 -22.00
C LEU A 480 -5.77 17.41 -21.95
N ALA A 481 -6.61 16.47 -22.39
CA ALA A 481 -8.07 16.64 -22.39
C ALA A 481 -8.63 16.86 -20.98
N THR A 482 -8.16 16.08 -19.99
CA THR A 482 -8.56 16.24 -18.60
C THR A 482 -8.04 17.54 -17.99
N ALA A 483 -6.81 17.95 -18.33
CA ALA A 483 -6.25 19.22 -17.89
C ALA A 483 -7.04 20.42 -18.45
N LEU A 484 -7.42 20.38 -19.72
CA LEU A 484 -8.25 21.41 -20.36
C LEU A 484 -9.64 21.50 -19.70
N LEU A 485 -10.28 20.35 -19.42
CA LEU A 485 -11.54 20.34 -18.69
C LEU A 485 -11.40 20.96 -17.30
N TYR A 486 -10.35 20.63 -16.56
CA TYR A 486 -10.15 21.13 -15.20
C TYR A 486 -9.79 22.62 -15.18
N LEU A 487 -9.09 23.10 -16.18
CA LEU A 487 -8.84 24.54 -16.36
C LEU A 487 -10.14 25.30 -16.73
N SER A 488 -10.95 24.77 -17.64
CA SER A 488 -12.24 25.39 -18.03
C SER A 488 -13.24 25.44 -16.88
N LEU A 489 -13.23 24.46 -15.99
CA LEU A 489 -14.06 24.41 -14.78
C LEU A 489 -13.45 25.17 -13.59
N HIS A 490 -12.32 25.85 -13.77
CA HIS A 490 -11.58 26.54 -12.71
C HIS A 490 -11.23 25.66 -11.49
N ILE A 491 -11.13 24.34 -11.67
CA ILE A 491 -10.70 23.40 -10.62
C ILE A 491 -9.22 23.62 -10.31
N VAL A 492 -8.43 23.83 -11.35
CA VAL A 492 -7.00 24.18 -11.29
C VAL A 492 -6.81 25.56 -11.89
N THR A 493 -6.21 26.46 -11.14
CA THR A 493 -5.82 27.78 -11.65
C THR A 493 -4.32 27.78 -11.96
N LEU A 494 -3.95 28.17 -13.16
CA LEU A 494 -2.55 28.36 -13.51
C LEU A 494 -1.95 29.47 -12.62
N PRO A 495 -0.75 29.27 -12.04
CA PRO A 495 -0.08 30.34 -11.31
C PRO A 495 0.09 31.53 -12.26
N ARG A 496 -0.51 32.67 -11.88
CA ARG A 496 -0.27 33.93 -12.60
C ARG A 496 1.22 34.27 -12.42
N PHE A 497 1.99 34.16 -13.49
CA PHE A 497 3.34 34.73 -13.54
C PHE A 497 3.19 36.26 -13.37
N HIS A 498 3.36 36.73 -12.12
CA HIS A 498 3.54 38.15 -11.91
C HIS A 498 4.83 38.56 -12.58
N LYS A 499 4.73 39.18 -13.77
CA LYS A 499 5.79 39.99 -14.31
C LYS A 499 6.15 41.03 -13.23
N LYS A 500 7.24 40.85 -12.54
CA LYS A 500 7.87 41.91 -11.75
C LYS A 500 8.29 43.01 -12.69
N SER A 501 7.40 43.97 -12.90
CA SER A 501 7.75 45.27 -13.40
C SER A 501 8.31 46.08 -12.23
N SER A 502 9.56 46.02 -12.01
CA SER A 502 10.26 46.95 -11.11
C SER A 502 11.41 47.59 -11.89
N PHE A 503 11.07 48.52 -12.75
CA PHE A 503 11.95 49.65 -13.00
C PHE A 503 11.33 50.84 -12.26
N SER A 504 11.79 51.11 -11.07
CA SER A 504 11.66 52.38 -10.38
C SER A 504 13.05 52.96 -10.25
N THR A 505 13.46 53.70 -11.27
CA THR A 505 14.48 54.74 -11.15
C THR A 505 14.00 55.74 -10.09
N LYS A 506 14.72 55.83 -9.00
CA LYS A 506 14.71 57.03 -8.15
C LYS A 506 16.11 57.64 -8.17
N LYS A 507 16.11 58.89 -8.57
CA LYS A 507 17.19 59.87 -8.42
C LYS A 507 17.54 60.09 -6.95
#